data_f16130244f519587da7bc50e00a08bd5
#
_entry.id   f16130244f519587da7bc50e00a08bd5
#
_cell.length_a   1.000
_cell.length_b   1.000
_cell.length_c   1.000
_cell.angle_alpha   90.00
_cell.angle_beta   90.00
_cell.angle_gamma   90.00
#
_symmetry.space_group_name_H-M   'P 1'
#
loop_
_entity.id
_entity.type
_entity.pdbx_description
1 polymer ?
#
loop_
_entity_poly.entity_id
_entity_poly.type
_entity_poly.pdbx_seq_one_letter_code
_entity_poly.pdbx_strand_id
1 'polypeptide(L)'
;KGEGCDVAVDGKEYTVYCHSTGESAVCEFIENTYYKQITREYLASKPCVAIAVFDNAEDFSDNSDESFSEAMLDIEVCLQKWAEQYSALYKKIGNNRYMIIFRDADVEKMAADKFPILKTIRGITINNHSASISVGLCRGYNNIKESEFNARKALEMALGRGGDQVAVIKKDNTYEFFGGKVAAAEKASKVRMRVIANAISRVVADCDKIFIMGHKFSDLDCVGAAIGLQCIMEKTFKRYSKVVINRETSMAKQLIEYTDEKLDTDIFISPEAALSGLTQKSLL
;
A
#
# COMPACT_ATOMS: atom_id res chain seq x y z
N LYS A 1 -24.93 10.89 -37.95
CA LYS A 1 -24.59 9.45 -38.07
C LYS A 1 -25.09 8.82 -36.79
N GLY A 2 -26.04 7.86 -36.88
CA GLY A 2 -26.50 7.10 -35.72
C GLY A 2 -25.36 6.25 -35.18
N GLU A 3 -25.41 5.92 -33.88
CA GLU A 3 -24.47 4.96 -33.28
C GLU A 3 -24.65 3.60 -33.94
N GLY A 4 -23.57 3.00 -34.45
CA GLY A 4 -23.60 1.67 -35.06
C GLY A 4 -23.82 0.62 -33.97
N CYS A 5 -24.63 -0.40 -34.27
CA CYS A 5 -24.88 -1.54 -33.42
C CYS A 5 -24.00 -2.73 -33.87
N ASP A 6 -23.34 -3.40 -32.94
CA ASP A 6 -22.52 -4.56 -33.23
C ASP A 6 -23.37 -5.84 -33.21
N VAL A 7 -23.25 -6.63 -34.28
CA VAL A 7 -23.99 -7.88 -34.47
C VAL A 7 -23.02 -8.99 -34.92
N ALA A 8 -23.20 -10.18 -34.41
CA ALA A 8 -22.46 -11.36 -34.83
C ALA A 8 -23.41 -12.31 -35.61
N VAL A 9 -23.00 -12.68 -36.82
CA VAL A 9 -23.76 -13.59 -37.71
C VAL A 9 -22.77 -14.57 -38.34
N ASP A 10 -23.06 -15.86 -38.25
CA ASP A 10 -22.26 -16.95 -38.83
C ASP A 10 -20.75 -16.88 -38.56
N GLY A 11 -20.39 -16.52 -37.31
CA GLY A 11 -18.99 -16.42 -36.88
C GLY A 11 -18.28 -15.14 -37.39
N LYS A 12 -18.98 -14.25 -38.05
CA LYS A 12 -18.49 -12.93 -38.46
C LYS A 12 -19.12 -11.84 -37.64
N GLU A 13 -18.36 -10.76 -37.42
CA GLU A 13 -18.79 -9.58 -36.66
C GLU A 13 -19.00 -8.39 -37.62
N TYR A 14 -20.13 -7.74 -37.45
CA TYR A 14 -20.52 -6.58 -38.24
C TYR A 14 -20.85 -5.40 -37.34
N THR A 15 -20.55 -4.18 -37.81
CA THR A 15 -21.18 -2.97 -37.27
C THR A 15 -22.27 -2.56 -38.21
N VAL A 16 -23.50 -2.43 -37.71
CA VAL A 16 -24.70 -2.15 -38.48
C VAL A 16 -25.16 -0.72 -38.24
N TYR A 17 -25.26 0.06 -39.26
CA TYR A 17 -25.82 1.41 -39.25
C TYR A 17 -27.17 1.38 -39.93
N CYS A 18 -28.26 1.75 -39.25
CA CYS A 18 -29.58 1.82 -39.84
C CYS A 18 -30.05 3.28 -39.96
N HIS A 19 -30.54 3.64 -41.10
CA HIS A 19 -31.13 4.94 -41.42
C HIS A 19 -32.59 4.78 -41.81
N SER A 20 -33.50 5.51 -41.16
CA SER A 20 -34.91 5.55 -41.54
C SER A 20 -35.13 6.52 -42.72
N THR A 21 -35.85 6.08 -43.75
CA THR A 21 -36.21 6.86 -44.93
C THR A 21 -37.73 6.99 -45.06
N GLY A 22 -38.39 7.35 -43.95
CA GLY A 22 -39.87 7.43 -43.88
C GLY A 22 -40.49 6.06 -43.52
N GLU A 23 -41.17 5.43 -44.48
CA GLU A 23 -41.81 4.12 -44.28
C GLU A 23 -40.83 2.93 -44.40
N SER A 24 -39.58 3.18 -44.79
CA SER A 24 -38.54 2.16 -44.99
C SER A 24 -37.29 2.47 -44.16
N ALA A 25 -36.50 1.44 -43.88
CA ALA A 25 -35.18 1.58 -43.25
C ALA A 25 -34.12 0.94 -44.17
N VAL A 26 -32.98 1.63 -44.30
CA VAL A 26 -31.79 1.11 -44.96
C VAL A 26 -30.75 0.81 -43.89
N CYS A 27 -30.27 -0.44 -43.82
CA CYS A 27 -29.24 -0.86 -42.93
C CYS A 27 -27.97 -1.23 -43.71
N GLU A 28 -26.86 -0.62 -43.32
CA GLU A 28 -25.54 -0.90 -43.87
C GLU A 28 -24.81 -1.84 -42.91
N PHE A 29 -24.34 -2.97 -43.42
CA PHE A 29 -23.57 -3.98 -42.66
C PHE A 29 -22.10 -3.87 -43.05
N ILE A 30 -21.26 -3.45 -42.11
CA ILE A 30 -19.81 -3.37 -42.32
C ILE A 30 -19.15 -4.54 -41.58
N GLU A 31 -18.63 -5.50 -42.35
CA GLU A 31 -17.86 -6.61 -41.76
C GLU A 31 -16.55 -6.08 -41.15
N ASN A 32 -16.36 -6.28 -39.88
CA ASN A 32 -15.18 -5.81 -39.15
C ASN A 32 -14.61 -6.86 -38.16
N THR A 33 -14.88 -8.15 -38.46
CA THR A 33 -14.43 -9.31 -37.67
C THR A 33 -12.95 -9.22 -37.32
N TYR A 34 -12.11 -9.01 -38.35
CA TYR A 34 -10.66 -8.95 -38.19
C TYR A 34 -10.21 -7.76 -37.32
N TYR A 35 -10.78 -6.58 -37.55
CA TYR A 35 -10.47 -5.40 -36.77
C TYR A 35 -10.85 -5.56 -35.28
N LYS A 36 -12.02 -6.10 -35.00
CA LYS A 36 -12.48 -6.37 -33.62
C LYS A 36 -11.66 -7.44 -32.95
N GLN A 37 -11.24 -8.48 -33.67
CA GLN A 37 -10.36 -9.51 -33.13
C GLN A 37 -9.01 -8.93 -32.76
N ILE A 38 -8.35 -8.18 -33.65
CA ILE A 38 -7.05 -7.53 -33.33
C ILE A 38 -7.20 -6.57 -32.17
N THR A 39 -8.30 -5.80 -32.12
CA THR A 39 -8.53 -4.87 -31.00
C THR A 39 -8.62 -5.61 -29.67
N ARG A 40 -9.36 -6.74 -29.63
CA ARG A 40 -9.44 -7.59 -28.43
C ARG A 40 -8.08 -8.17 -28.05
N GLU A 41 -7.34 -8.72 -29.01
CA GLU A 41 -5.99 -9.27 -28.77
C GLU A 41 -5.02 -8.18 -28.27
N TYR A 42 -5.06 -6.99 -28.87
CA TYR A 42 -4.26 -5.86 -28.42
C TYR A 42 -4.61 -5.44 -26.98
N LEU A 43 -5.89 -5.32 -26.65
CA LEU A 43 -6.32 -4.97 -25.30
C LEU A 43 -5.93 -6.04 -24.28
N ALA A 44 -6.11 -7.32 -24.63
CA ALA A 44 -5.75 -8.46 -23.80
C ALA A 44 -4.24 -8.59 -23.55
N SER A 45 -3.42 -8.14 -24.50
CA SER A 45 -1.95 -8.19 -24.42
C SER A 45 -1.32 -6.98 -23.72
N LYS A 46 -2.10 -5.95 -23.36
CA LYS A 46 -1.57 -4.76 -22.69
C LYS A 46 -0.83 -5.11 -21.40
N PRO A 47 0.35 -4.50 -21.16
CA PRO A 47 1.09 -4.75 -19.94
C PRO A 47 0.39 -4.09 -18.74
N CYS A 48 0.25 -4.86 -17.66
CA CYS A 48 -0.24 -4.44 -16.35
C CYS A 48 0.89 -4.56 -15.34
N VAL A 49 1.24 -3.46 -14.68
CA VAL A 49 2.30 -3.44 -13.67
C VAL A 49 1.70 -3.76 -12.32
N ALA A 50 2.30 -4.72 -11.61
CA ALA A 50 2.03 -5.03 -10.22
C ALA A 50 3.27 -4.76 -9.38
N ILE A 51 3.07 -4.17 -8.20
CA ILE A 51 4.11 -4.01 -7.18
C ILE A 51 3.64 -4.73 -5.92
N ALA A 52 4.40 -5.73 -5.51
CA ALA A 52 4.14 -6.52 -4.32
C ALA A 52 5.12 -6.15 -3.20
N VAL A 53 4.64 -6.13 -1.97
CA VAL A 53 5.41 -5.88 -0.75
C VAL A 53 5.05 -6.92 0.30
N PHE A 54 6.04 -7.45 0.99
CA PHE A 54 5.84 -8.25 2.18
C PHE A 54 5.50 -7.32 3.36
N ASP A 55 4.28 -7.44 3.91
CA ASP A 55 3.72 -6.47 4.87
C ASP A 55 4.41 -6.47 6.23
N ASN A 56 4.84 -7.63 6.70
CA ASN A 56 5.34 -7.83 8.07
C ASN A 56 6.86 -7.94 8.15
N ALA A 57 7.62 -7.52 7.15
CA ALA A 57 9.06 -7.66 7.13
C ALA A 57 9.76 -7.05 8.36
N GLU A 58 9.24 -5.93 8.85
CA GLU A 58 9.79 -5.21 10.01
C GLU A 58 9.50 -5.93 11.33
N ASP A 59 8.38 -6.65 11.43
CA ASP A 59 8.00 -7.40 12.64
C ASP A 59 8.94 -8.58 12.92
N PHE A 60 9.72 -8.99 11.94
CA PHE A 60 10.64 -10.12 11.98
C PHE A 60 12.11 -9.71 11.91
N SER A 61 12.41 -8.43 11.64
CA SER A 61 13.78 -7.94 11.44
C SER A 61 14.61 -7.85 12.73
N ASP A 62 13.96 -7.81 13.91
CA ASP A 62 14.64 -7.69 15.21
C ASP A 62 15.24 -9.02 15.70
N ASN A 63 14.91 -10.13 15.06
CA ASN A 63 15.50 -11.42 15.34
C ASN A 63 16.48 -11.77 14.21
N SER A 64 17.74 -11.92 14.52
CA SER A 64 18.82 -12.43 13.66
C SER A 64 18.59 -13.90 13.23
N ASP A 65 17.34 -14.29 12.97
CA ASP A 65 16.91 -15.67 12.81
C ASP A 65 17.02 -16.13 11.35
N GLU A 66 17.70 -17.26 11.16
CA GLU A 66 17.71 -18.02 9.91
C GLU A 66 16.27 -18.23 9.38
N SER A 67 15.27 -18.38 10.28
CA SER A 67 13.86 -18.58 9.96
C SER A 67 13.23 -17.42 9.17
N PHE A 68 13.62 -16.16 9.44
CA PHE A 68 13.14 -15.01 8.66
C PHE A 68 13.73 -15.01 7.24
N SER A 69 15.01 -15.30 7.12
CA SER A 69 15.68 -15.37 5.81
C SER A 69 15.12 -16.49 4.95
N GLU A 70 14.82 -17.65 5.53
CA GLU A 70 14.19 -18.80 4.88
C GLU A 70 12.77 -18.45 4.39
N ALA A 71 11.96 -17.84 5.23
CA ALA A 71 10.62 -17.42 4.84
C ALA A 71 10.60 -16.34 3.75
N MET A 72 11.56 -15.41 3.77
CA MET A 72 11.71 -14.43 2.69
C MET A 72 12.02 -15.10 1.36
N LEU A 73 12.86 -16.14 1.37
CA LEU A 73 13.14 -16.94 0.18
C LEU A 73 11.89 -17.70 -0.29
N ASP A 74 11.12 -18.27 0.60
CA ASP A 74 9.87 -18.96 0.27
C ASP A 74 8.85 -18.03 -0.37
N ILE A 75 8.70 -16.81 0.17
CA ILE A 75 7.84 -15.77 -0.42
C ILE A 75 8.33 -15.40 -1.82
N GLU A 76 9.63 -15.20 -1.99
CA GLU A 76 10.24 -14.87 -3.28
C GLU A 76 10.01 -15.98 -4.31
N VAL A 77 10.22 -17.23 -3.93
CA VAL A 77 9.95 -18.41 -4.76
C VAL A 77 8.45 -18.51 -5.13
N CYS A 78 7.53 -18.21 -4.18
CA CYS A 78 6.10 -18.20 -4.47
C CYS A 78 5.72 -17.10 -5.47
N LEU A 79 6.27 -15.89 -5.33
CA LEU A 79 6.04 -14.78 -6.25
C LEU A 79 6.63 -15.06 -7.63
N GLN A 80 7.81 -15.66 -7.70
CA GLN A 80 8.42 -16.06 -8.96
C GLN A 80 7.58 -17.13 -9.68
N LYS A 81 7.15 -18.18 -8.99
CA LYS A 81 6.26 -19.22 -9.55
C LYS A 81 4.93 -18.63 -10.02
N TRP A 82 4.39 -17.67 -9.26
CA TRP A 82 3.17 -16.96 -9.67
C TRP A 82 3.39 -16.17 -10.97
N ALA A 83 4.51 -15.47 -11.10
CA ALA A 83 4.86 -14.78 -12.34
C ALA A 83 5.07 -15.76 -13.52
N GLU A 84 5.78 -16.86 -13.30
CA GLU A 84 6.05 -17.91 -14.31
C GLU A 84 4.74 -18.55 -14.81
N GLN A 85 3.77 -18.82 -13.94
CA GLN A 85 2.46 -19.38 -14.29
C GLN A 85 1.73 -18.56 -15.36
N TYR A 86 1.93 -17.23 -15.37
CA TYR A 86 1.33 -16.30 -16.33
C TYR A 86 2.31 -15.80 -17.39
N SER A 87 3.51 -16.39 -17.49
CA SER A 87 4.59 -15.91 -18.38
C SER A 87 4.87 -14.42 -18.19
N ALA A 88 4.79 -13.94 -16.96
CA ALA A 88 4.98 -12.55 -16.58
C ALA A 88 6.47 -12.24 -16.34
N LEU A 89 6.86 -10.99 -16.52
CA LEU A 89 8.19 -10.51 -16.14
C LEU A 89 8.23 -10.26 -14.64
N TYR A 90 9.23 -10.81 -13.98
CA TYR A 90 9.46 -10.67 -12.53
C TYR A 90 10.79 -9.99 -12.26
N LYS A 91 10.80 -9.05 -11.31
CA LYS A 91 12.02 -8.39 -10.84
C LYS A 91 11.91 -7.97 -9.38
N LYS A 92 12.90 -8.32 -8.57
CA LYS A 92 13.09 -7.75 -7.23
C LYS A 92 13.64 -6.32 -7.36
N ILE A 93 12.95 -5.34 -6.78
CA ILE A 93 13.28 -3.91 -6.87
C ILE A 93 13.71 -3.29 -5.54
N GLY A 94 13.70 -4.07 -4.46
CA GLY A 94 14.12 -3.69 -3.12
C GLY A 94 14.18 -4.89 -2.19
N ASN A 95 14.51 -4.68 -0.92
CA ASN A 95 14.68 -5.78 0.04
C ASN A 95 13.43 -6.65 0.18
N ASN A 96 12.25 -6.03 0.22
CA ASN A 96 10.94 -6.69 0.35
C ASN A 96 9.95 -6.27 -0.73
N ARG A 97 10.44 -5.71 -1.86
CA ARG A 97 9.59 -5.17 -2.94
C ARG A 97 9.89 -5.87 -4.25
N TYR A 98 8.83 -6.23 -4.96
CA TYR A 98 8.87 -6.97 -6.20
C TYR A 98 7.98 -6.30 -7.25
N MET A 99 8.48 -6.21 -8.47
CA MET A 99 7.72 -5.73 -9.63
C MET A 99 7.42 -6.91 -10.53
N ILE A 100 6.18 -7.02 -10.97
CA ILE A 100 5.72 -8.07 -11.87
C ILE A 100 4.91 -7.40 -12.99
N ILE A 101 5.14 -7.79 -14.24
CA ILE A 101 4.41 -7.25 -15.38
C ILE A 101 3.62 -8.39 -16.02
N PHE A 102 2.30 -8.32 -15.90
CA PHE A 102 1.35 -9.27 -16.45
C PHE A 102 0.73 -8.74 -17.74
N ARG A 103 0.05 -9.60 -18.49
CA ARG A 103 -0.88 -9.20 -19.55
C ARG A 103 -2.25 -8.91 -18.94
N ASP A 104 -3.02 -7.99 -19.53
CA ASP A 104 -4.34 -7.60 -19.02
C ASP A 104 -5.31 -8.78 -18.92
N ALA A 105 -5.31 -9.68 -19.91
CA ALA A 105 -6.13 -10.90 -19.88
C ALA A 105 -5.80 -11.83 -18.69
N ASP A 106 -4.55 -11.88 -18.25
CA ASP A 106 -4.16 -12.73 -17.13
C ASP A 106 -4.56 -12.08 -15.80
N VAL A 107 -4.51 -10.75 -15.72
CA VAL A 107 -5.03 -10.00 -14.56
C VAL A 107 -6.53 -10.22 -14.40
N GLU A 108 -7.28 -10.27 -15.49
CA GLU A 108 -8.72 -10.55 -15.46
C GLU A 108 -9.03 -11.93 -14.89
N LYS A 109 -8.27 -12.96 -15.30
CA LYS A 109 -8.39 -14.32 -14.75
C LYS A 109 -8.07 -14.34 -13.26
N MET A 110 -6.93 -13.70 -12.86
CA MET A 110 -6.54 -13.62 -11.46
C MET A 110 -7.58 -12.92 -10.60
N ALA A 111 -8.22 -11.87 -11.11
CA ALA A 111 -9.29 -11.15 -10.42
C ALA A 111 -10.54 -12.01 -10.23
N ALA A 112 -10.94 -12.78 -11.25
CA ALA A 112 -12.04 -13.75 -11.16
C ALA A 112 -11.78 -14.80 -10.06
N ASP A 113 -10.55 -15.27 -9.94
CA ASP A 113 -10.09 -16.23 -8.93
C ASP A 113 -9.72 -15.56 -7.59
N LYS A 114 -9.97 -14.25 -7.44
CA LYS A 114 -9.69 -13.46 -6.22
C LYS A 114 -8.22 -13.52 -5.78
N PHE A 115 -7.29 -13.54 -6.73
CA PHE A 115 -5.84 -13.57 -6.50
C PHE A 115 -5.39 -14.67 -5.53
N PRO A 116 -5.32 -15.94 -5.97
CA PRO A 116 -4.95 -17.08 -5.13
C PRO A 116 -3.59 -16.93 -4.42
N ILE A 117 -2.69 -16.13 -4.96
CA ILE A 117 -1.36 -15.84 -4.38
C ILE A 117 -1.45 -15.38 -2.92
N LEU A 118 -2.47 -14.61 -2.56
CA LEU A 118 -2.68 -14.17 -1.17
C LEU A 118 -2.84 -15.36 -0.22
N LYS A 119 -3.60 -16.39 -0.66
CA LYS A 119 -3.80 -17.61 0.13
C LYS A 119 -2.51 -18.43 0.22
N THR A 120 -1.76 -18.52 -0.86
CA THR A 120 -0.48 -19.25 -0.91
C THR A 120 0.53 -18.65 0.07
N ILE A 121 0.69 -17.33 0.05
CA ILE A 121 1.61 -16.64 0.96
C ILE A 121 1.18 -16.75 2.43
N ARG A 122 -0.12 -16.68 2.73
CA ARG A 122 -0.64 -16.91 4.08
C ARG A 122 -0.35 -18.30 4.63
N GLY A 123 -0.07 -19.27 3.76
CA GLY A 123 0.37 -20.62 4.14
C GLY A 123 1.79 -20.68 4.67
N ILE A 124 2.61 -19.66 4.41
CA ILE A 124 3.98 -19.54 4.95
C ILE A 124 3.88 -19.01 6.37
N THR A 125 4.51 -19.70 7.32
CA THR A 125 4.45 -19.35 8.75
C THR A 125 5.85 -19.00 9.25
N ILE A 126 5.99 -17.87 9.92
CA ILE A 126 7.21 -17.38 10.51
C ILE A 126 6.94 -17.18 12.01
N ASN A 127 7.64 -17.90 12.88
CA ASN A 127 7.49 -17.78 14.34
C ASN A 127 6.01 -17.81 14.80
N ASN A 128 5.20 -18.75 14.27
CA ASN A 128 3.76 -18.89 14.49
C ASN A 128 2.88 -17.74 13.96
N HIS A 129 3.42 -16.84 13.14
CA HIS A 129 2.67 -15.81 12.44
C HIS A 129 2.59 -16.10 10.94
N SER A 130 1.43 -15.93 10.37
CA SER A 130 1.20 -16.11 8.94
C SER A 130 1.82 -14.94 8.16
N ALA A 131 2.58 -15.25 7.11
CA ALA A 131 3.09 -14.23 6.20
C ALA A 131 1.94 -13.55 5.45
N SER A 132 2.10 -12.27 5.11
CA SER A 132 1.15 -11.54 4.28
C SER A 132 1.85 -10.65 3.27
N ILE A 133 1.20 -10.45 2.12
CA ILE A 133 1.65 -9.52 1.09
C ILE A 133 0.54 -8.54 0.71
N SER A 134 0.96 -7.33 0.39
CA SER A 134 0.12 -6.36 -0.29
C SER A 134 0.58 -6.16 -1.72
N VAL A 135 -0.37 -6.09 -2.64
CA VAL A 135 -0.09 -5.91 -4.06
C VAL A 135 -0.89 -4.72 -4.58
N GLY A 136 -0.19 -3.76 -5.17
CA GLY A 136 -0.81 -2.71 -5.98
C GLY A 136 -0.67 -3.06 -7.45
N LEU A 137 -1.77 -3.10 -8.19
CA LEU A 137 -1.81 -3.46 -9.59
C LEU A 137 -2.51 -2.36 -10.40
N CYS A 138 -1.94 -2.03 -11.56
CA CYS A 138 -2.47 -1.04 -12.47
C CYS A 138 -2.94 -1.69 -13.77
N ARG A 139 -4.14 -1.34 -14.24
CA ARG A 139 -4.78 -1.92 -15.44
C ARG A 139 -5.27 -0.86 -16.42
N GLY A 140 -5.11 -1.11 -17.72
CA GLY A 140 -5.73 -0.30 -18.79
C GLY A 140 -4.91 0.92 -19.24
N TYR A 141 -3.73 1.14 -18.72
CA TYR A 141 -2.84 2.24 -19.12
C TYR A 141 -1.99 1.86 -20.35
N ASN A 142 -1.50 2.86 -21.07
CA ASN A 142 -0.73 2.65 -22.29
C ASN A 142 0.78 2.83 -22.11
N ASN A 143 1.20 3.37 -20.95
CA ASN A 143 2.59 3.71 -20.66
C ASN A 143 3.03 2.99 -19.39
N ILE A 144 4.13 2.22 -19.46
CA ILE A 144 4.64 1.43 -18.32
C ILE A 144 5.04 2.33 -17.14
N LYS A 145 5.60 3.51 -17.38
CA LYS A 145 5.97 4.46 -16.32
C LYS A 145 4.73 4.98 -15.57
N GLU A 146 3.67 5.28 -16.29
CA GLU A 146 2.39 5.68 -15.71
C GLU A 146 1.73 4.51 -14.96
N SER A 147 1.82 3.31 -15.54
CA SER A 147 1.32 2.08 -14.89
C SER A 147 2.05 1.79 -13.59
N GLU A 148 3.36 1.94 -13.55
CA GLU A 148 4.16 1.75 -12.34
C GLU A 148 3.80 2.77 -11.26
N PHE A 149 3.65 4.05 -11.61
CA PHE A 149 3.23 5.10 -10.69
C PHE A 149 1.85 4.83 -10.08
N ASN A 150 0.89 4.40 -10.90
CA ASN A 150 -0.45 4.06 -10.41
C ASN A 150 -0.49 2.74 -9.63
N ALA A 151 0.35 1.76 -9.99
CA ALA A 151 0.52 0.54 -9.19
C ALA A 151 1.04 0.86 -7.78
N ARG A 152 1.97 1.82 -7.62
CA ARG A 152 2.42 2.31 -6.31
C ARG A 152 1.28 2.94 -5.51
N LYS A 153 0.46 3.79 -6.14
CA LYS A 153 -0.73 4.36 -5.48
C LYS A 153 -1.70 3.28 -5.02
N ALA A 154 -1.95 2.27 -5.86
CA ALA A 154 -2.80 1.15 -5.50
C ALA A 154 -2.23 0.36 -4.31
N LEU A 155 -0.90 0.16 -4.28
CA LEU A 155 -0.22 -0.47 -3.15
C LEU A 155 -0.39 0.33 -1.85
N GLU A 156 -0.21 1.65 -1.89
CA GLU A 156 -0.44 2.53 -0.73
C GLU A 156 -1.87 2.42 -0.22
N MET A 157 -2.85 2.34 -1.13
CA MET A 157 -4.24 2.11 -0.75
C MET A 157 -4.46 0.74 -0.10
N ALA A 158 -3.80 -0.32 -0.58
CA ALA A 158 -3.85 -1.64 0.03
C ALA A 158 -3.24 -1.63 1.44
N LEU A 159 -2.07 -1.02 1.60
CA LEU A 159 -1.38 -0.89 2.90
C LEU A 159 -2.18 -0.03 3.89
N GLY A 160 -2.72 1.10 3.44
CA GLY A 160 -3.57 1.98 4.25
C GLY A 160 -4.86 1.32 4.76
N ARG A 161 -5.32 0.24 4.08
CA ARG A 161 -6.48 -0.56 4.50
C ARG A 161 -6.11 -1.75 5.39
N GLY A 162 -4.85 -1.85 5.81
CA GLY A 162 -4.37 -2.89 6.72
C GLY A 162 -3.59 -4.02 6.06
N GLY A 163 -3.24 -3.90 4.78
CA GLY A 163 -2.45 -4.89 4.05
C GLY A 163 -3.17 -6.19 3.72
N ASP A 164 -2.40 -7.26 3.39
CA ASP A 164 -2.89 -8.60 3.08
C ASP A 164 -3.96 -8.63 1.97
N GLN A 165 -3.75 -7.83 0.93
CA GLN A 165 -4.73 -7.64 -0.15
C GLN A 165 -4.10 -7.18 -1.47
N VAL A 166 -4.84 -7.38 -2.55
CA VAL A 166 -4.55 -6.80 -3.85
C VAL A 166 -5.48 -5.62 -4.10
N ALA A 167 -4.92 -4.46 -4.40
CA ALA A 167 -5.66 -3.30 -4.91
C ALA A 167 -5.38 -3.13 -6.39
N VAL A 168 -6.42 -3.14 -7.20
CA VAL A 168 -6.33 -2.93 -8.65
C VAL A 168 -6.88 -1.54 -8.98
N ILE A 169 -6.05 -0.68 -9.56
CA ILE A 169 -6.48 0.62 -10.09
C ILE A 169 -6.71 0.52 -11.60
N LYS A 170 -7.85 1.01 -12.08
CA LYS A 170 -8.19 1.13 -13.48
C LYS A 170 -7.95 2.54 -14.02
N LYS A 171 -7.93 2.69 -15.34
CA LYS A 171 -7.69 3.98 -16.02
C LYS A 171 -8.69 5.08 -15.65
N ASP A 172 -9.90 4.72 -15.26
CA ASP A 172 -10.94 5.63 -14.78
C ASP A 172 -10.78 6.03 -13.31
N ASN A 173 -9.63 5.68 -12.68
CA ASN A 173 -9.32 5.85 -11.26
C ASN A 173 -10.24 5.08 -10.31
N THR A 174 -10.97 4.07 -10.79
CA THR A 174 -11.71 3.16 -9.93
C THR A 174 -10.77 2.14 -9.31
N TYR A 175 -11.07 1.72 -8.07
CA TYR A 175 -10.31 0.73 -7.33
C TYR A 175 -11.15 -0.51 -7.06
N GLU A 176 -10.55 -1.67 -7.29
CA GLU A 176 -11.09 -2.96 -6.86
C GLU A 176 -10.14 -3.58 -5.83
N PHE A 177 -10.69 -4.17 -4.78
CA PHE A 177 -9.90 -4.78 -3.70
C PHE A 177 -10.22 -6.26 -3.57
N PHE A 178 -9.18 -7.07 -3.44
CA PHE A 178 -9.27 -8.53 -3.30
C PHE A 178 -8.47 -8.97 -2.08
N GLY A 179 -9.02 -9.83 -1.26
CA GLY A 179 -8.43 -10.22 0.02
C GLY A 179 -8.83 -9.26 1.13
N GLY A 180 -7.94 -9.07 2.11
CA GLY A 180 -8.21 -8.23 3.27
C GLY A 180 -9.25 -8.82 4.23
N LYS A 181 -8.84 -9.26 5.41
CA LYS A 181 -9.78 -9.59 6.50
C LYS A 181 -9.97 -8.33 7.35
N VAL A 182 -10.81 -7.40 6.91
CA VAL A 182 -11.10 -6.15 7.63
C VAL A 182 -11.44 -6.36 9.12
N ALA A 183 -12.03 -7.49 9.48
CA ALA A 183 -12.41 -7.78 10.87
C ALA A 183 -11.31 -8.43 11.72
N ALA A 184 -10.38 -9.21 11.12
CA ALA A 184 -9.35 -9.93 11.87
C ALA A 184 -8.06 -9.10 12.03
N ALA A 185 -7.67 -8.34 11.01
CA ALA A 185 -6.53 -7.43 11.05
C ALA A 185 -6.78 -6.25 12.03
N GLU A 186 -8.00 -5.71 12.05
CA GLU A 186 -8.38 -4.67 13.04
C GLU A 186 -8.35 -5.19 14.48
N LYS A 187 -8.76 -6.44 14.72
CA LYS A 187 -8.66 -7.05 16.05
C LYS A 187 -7.22 -7.36 16.45
N ALA A 188 -6.39 -7.88 15.55
CA ALA A 188 -4.98 -8.14 15.80
C ALA A 188 -4.20 -6.85 16.01
N SER A 189 -4.44 -5.82 15.20
CA SER A 189 -3.85 -4.49 15.36
C SER A 189 -4.26 -3.84 16.69
N LYS A 190 -5.54 -3.91 17.07
CA LYS A 190 -6.01 -3.37 18.37
C LYS A 190 -5.43 -4.11 19.56
N VAL A 191 -5.27 -5.44 19.49
CA VAL A 191 -4.62 -6.22 20.56
C VAL A 191 -3.15 -5.86 20.64
N ARG A 192 -2.44 -5.79 19.50
CA ARG A 192 -1.03 -5.40 19.45
C ARG A 192 -0.82 -3.98 19.98
N MET A 193 -1.65 -3.01 19.54
CA MET A 193 -1.59 -1.64 20.07
C MET A 193 -1.81 -1.59 21.57
N ARG A 194 -2.70 -2.40 22.13
CA ARG A 194 -2.88 -2.49 23.59
C ARG A 194 -1.67 -3.09 24.31
N VAL A 195 -1.05 -4.13 23.72
CA VAL A 195 0.17 -4.73 24.28
C VAL A 195 1.31 -3.71 24.30
N ILE A 196 1.53 -3.00 23.17
CA ILE A 196 2.54 -1.94 23.07
C ILE A 196 2.23 -0.79 24.03
N ALA A 197 0.98 -0.32 24.09
CA ALA A 197 0.58 0.73 25.02
C ALA A 197 0.81 0.33 26.49
N ASN A 198 0.53 -0.93 26.85
CA ASN A 198 0.80 -1.45 28.20
C ASN A 198 2.30 -1.57 28.48
N ALA A 199 3.11 -1.97 27.49
CA ALA A 199 4.57 -2.02 27.64
C ALA A 199 5.15 -0.62 27.85
N ILE A 200 4.75 0.35 27.01
CA ILE A 200 5.13 1.77 27.15
C ILE A 200 4.69 2.29 28.53
N SER A 201 3.46 2.01 28.97
CA SER A 201 2.95 2.44 30.27
C SER A 201 3.80 1.97 31.44
N ARG A 202 4.32 0.73 31.38
CA ARG A 202 5.22 0.19 32.41
C ARG A 202 6.56 0.91 32.44
N VAL A 203 7.17 1.11 31.26
CA VAL A 203 8.45 1.82 31.14
C VAL A 203 8.31 3.27 31.62
N VAL A 204 7.26 3.96 31.21
CA VAL A 204 6.95 5.34 31.59
C VAL A 204 6.75 5.49 33.11
N ALA A 205 6.17 4.48 33.77
CA ALA A 205 5.93 4.53 35.19
C ALA A 205 7.24 4.64 36.04
N ASP A 206 8.33 4.09 35.51
CA ASP A 206 9.63 4.06 36.18
C ASP A 206 10.56 5.24 35.79
N CYS A 207 10.13 6.08 34.84
CA CYS A 207 10.92 7.18 34.30
C CYS A 207 10.62 8.51 35.01
N ASP A 208 11.66 9.32 35.20
CA ASP A 208 11.54 10.68 35.77
C ASP A 208 11.28 11.71 34.65
N LYS A 209 11.97 11.55 33.54
CA LYS A 209 11.88 12.46 32.37
C LYS A 209 11.74 11.66 31.09
N ILE A 210 10.96 12.21 30.15
CA ILE A 210 10.72 11.59 28.85
C ILE A 210 11.08 12.60 27.75
N PHE A 211 11.96 12.17 26.85
CA PHE A 211 12.35 12.95 25.70
C PHE A 211 11.84 12.25 24.45
N ILE A 212 11.07 12.96 23.62
CA ILE A 212 10.44 12.43 22.42
C ILE A 212 11.17 13.00 21.22
N MET A 213 11.80 12.16 20.41
CA MET A 213 12.60 12.59 19.29
C MET A 213 12.20 11.85 18.02
N GLY A 214 12.12 12.56 16.90
CA GLY A 214 11.91 12.00 15.58
C GLY A 214 13.17 12.02 14.71
N HIS A 215 12.98 11.84 13.39
CA HIS A 215 14.11 11.91 12.45
C HIS A 215 14.63 13.34 12.28
N LYS A 216 15.90 13.47 11.83
CA LYS A 216 16.64 14.74 11.74
C LYS A 216 15.92 15.85 10.95
N PHE A 217 15.26 15.48 9.84
CA PHE A 217 14.52 16.41 8.98
C PHE A 217 13.01 16.26 9.24
N SER A 218 12.61 16.41 10.51
CA SER A 218 11.24 16.16 10.96
C SER A 218 10.21 16.94 10.12
N ASP A 219 9.28 16.18 9.55
CA ASP A 219 8.14 16.66 8.78
C ASP A 219 6.91 16.92 9.68
N LEU A 220 5.78 17.30 9.05
CA LEU A 220 4.55 17.61 9.78
C LEU A 220 3.99 16.38 10.53
N ASP A 221 4.10 15.19 9.95
CA ASP A 221 3.60 13.96 10.57
C ASP A 221 4.46 13.58 11.79
N CYS A 222 5.77 13.68 11.66
CA CYS A 222 6.73 13.44 12.73
C CYS A 222 6.49 14.38 13.91
N VAL A 223 6.40 15.69 13.67
CA VAL A 223 6.20 16.70 14.72
C VAL A 223 4.81 16.58 15.33
N GLY A 224 3.77 16.35 14.52
CA GLY A 224 2.40 16.14 15.00
C GLY A 224 2.28 14.92 15.91
N ALA A 225 2.90 13.79 15.52
CA ALA A 225 2.95 12.58 16.35
C ALA A 225 3.69 12.83 17.68
N ALA A 226 4.83 13.53 17.64
CA ALA A 226 5.61 13.86 18.83
C ALA A 226 4.84 14.75 19.82
N ILE A 227 4.12 15.77 19.33
CA ILE A 227 3.24 16.63 20.14
C ILE A 227 2.11 15.79 20.77
N GLY A 228 1.47 14.92 19.98
CA GLY A 228 0.41 14.04 20.47
C GLY A 228 0.91 13.12 21.60
N LEU A 229 2.08 12.51 21.42
CA LEU A 229 2.71 11.65 22.41
C LEU A 229 3.08 12.43 23.68
N GLN A 230 3.69 13.61 23.55
CA GLN A 230 4.02 14.51 24.66
C GLN A 230 2.76 14.84 25.47
N CYS A 231 1.67 15.19 24.82
CA CYS A 231 0.40 15.47 25.46
C CYS A 231 -0.14 14.27 26.28
N ILE A 232 0.00 13.05 25.75
CA ILE A 232 -0.37 11.81 26.47
C ILE A 232 0.51 11.62 27.72
N MET A 233 1.83 11.78 27.59
CA MET A 233 2.77 11.64 28.71
C MET A 233 2.46 12.61 29.85
N GLU A 234 2.17 13.86 29.50
CA GLU A 234 1.89 14.90 30.49
C GLU A 234 0.47 14.79 31.07
N LYS A 235 -0.55 14.64 30.23
CA LYS A 235 -1.95 14.64 30.69
C LYS A 235 -2.38 13.32 31.32
N THR A 236 -1.96 12.19 30.76
CA THR A 236 -2.40 10.86 31.19
C THR A 236 -1.46 10.29 32.25
N PHE A 237 -0.15 10.30 31.98
CA PHE A 237 0.84 9.70 32.88
C PHE A 237 1.38 10.67 33.94
N LYS A 238 1.10 11.98 33.83
CA LYS A 238 1.59 13.04 34.71
C LYS A 238 3.13 13.02 34.83
N ARG A 239 3.80 12.76 33.72
CA ARG A 239 5.25 12.69 33.59
C ARG A 239 5.80 13.91 32.85
N TYR A 240 6.92 14.42 33.31
CA TYR A 240 7.65 15.47 32.59
C TYR A 240 8.09 14.93 31.23
N SER A 241 7.68 15.61 30.18
CA SER A 241 8.01 15.21 28.82
C SER A 241 8.30 16.42 27.94
N LYS A 242 9.26 16.28 27.04
CA LYS A 242 9.64 17.31 26.06
C LYS A 242 9.85 16.70 24.69
N VAL A 243 9.53 17.46 23.66
CA VAL A 243 9.81 17.11 22.27
C VAL A 243 11.17 17.67 21.89
N VAL A 244 12.09 16.82 21.52
CA VAL A 244 13.45 17.20 21.10
C VAL A 244 13.44 17.49 19.62
N ILE A 245 13.76 18.71 19.23
CA ILE A 245 13.72 19.13 17.83
C ILE A 245 14.84 20.11 17.51
N ASN A 246 15.43 19.94 16.34
CA ASN A 246 16.30 20.95 15.76
C ASN A 246 15.47 21.86 14.83
N ARG A 247 15.19 23.07 15.27
CA ARG A 247 14.34 24.04 14.55
C ARG A 247 14.92 24.46 13.19
N GLU A 248 16.24 24.39 13.01
CA GLU A 248 16.89 24.78 11.76
C GLU A 248 16.67 23.74 10.66
N THR A 249 16.75 22.45 11.02
CA THR A 249 16.66 21.34 10.07
C THR A 249 15.25 20.80 9.88
N SER A 250 14.30 21.15 10.76
CA SER A 250 12.91 20.70 10.66
C SER A 250 12.20 21.30 9.45
N MET A 251 11.44 20.48 8.75
CA MET A 251 10.55 20.90 7.66
C MET A 251 9.17 21.38 8.15
N ALA A 252 8.86 21.18 9.44
CA ALA A 252 7.58 21.54 10.07
C ALA A 252 7.63 22.88 10.84
N LYS A 253 8.40 23.87 10.39
CA LYS A 253 8.61 25.15 11.09
C LYS A 253 7.31 25.86 11.44
N GLN A 254 6.37 25.92 10.50
CA GLN A 254 5.07 26.57 10.71
C GLN A 254 4.25 25.91 11.82
N LEU A 255 4.28 24.56 11.92
CA LEU A 255 3.59 23.82 12.99
C LEU A 255 4.24 24.10 14.34
N ILE A 256 5.57 24.17 14.39
CA ILE A 256 6.32 24.46 15.62
C ILE A 256 5.98 25.86 16.12
N GLU A 257 6.04 26.89 15.24
CA GLU A 257 5.70 28.28 15.55
C GLU A 257 4.24 28.40 16.03
N TYR A 258 3.31 27.77 15.30
CA TYR A 258 1.89 27.75 15.69
C TYR A 258 1.68 27.12 17.07
N THR A 259 2.42 26.04 17.37
CA THR A 259 2.33 25.35 18.66
C THR A 259 2.87 26.21 19.79
N ASP A 260 4.01 26.89 19.59
CA ASP A 260 4.59 27.82 20.55
C ASP A 260 3.64 28.98 20.87
N GLU A 261 2.93 29.49 19.86
CA GLU A 261 1.98 30.60 20.05
C GLU A 261 0.69 30.17 20.79
N LYS A 262 0.26 28.93 20.65
CA LYS A 262 -1.02 28.44 21.17
C LYS A 262 -0.94 27.73 22.52
N LEU A 263 0.22 27.22 22.88
CA LEU A 263 0.44 26.53 24.13
C LEU A 263 1.20 27.44 25.10
N ASP A 264 0.66 27.60 26.31
CA ASP A 264 1.31 28.36 27.39
C ASP A 264 2.57 27.66 27.95
N THR A 265 2.88 26.46 27.47
CA THR A 265 4.02 25.65 27.93
C THR A 265 5.00 25.40 26.79
N ASP A 266 6.28 25.71 27.02
CA ASP A 266 7.36 25.35 26.11
C ASP A 266 7.54 23.84 26.09
N ILE A 267 7.03 23.18 25.04
CA ILE A 267 7.11 21.73 24.86
C ILE A 267 8.34 21.29 24.06
N PHE A 268 8.98 22.20 23.33
CA PHE A 268 10.12 21.91 22.47
C PHE A 268 11.44 22.26 23.15
N ILE A 269 12.43 21.38 23.01
CA ILE A 269 13.81 21.66 23.45
C ILE A 269 14.80 21.28 22.34
N SER A 270 15.99 21.89 22.38
CA SER A 270 17.07 21.53 21.49
C SER A 270 17.71 20.18 21.85
N PRO A 271 18.36 19.50 20.90
CA PRO A 271 19.09 18.25 21.18
C PRO A 271 20.15 18.43 22.28
N GLU A 272 20.85 19.56 22.31
CA GLU A 272 21.88 19.88 23.31
C GLU A 272 21.26 20.02 24.70
N ALA A 273 20.11 20.70 24.79
CA ALA A 273 19.38 20.85 26.05
C ALA A 273 18.83 19.49 26.55
N ALA A 274 18.38 18.64 25.63
CA ALA A 274 17.93 17.29 25.98
C ALA A 274 19.08 16.45 26.55
N LEU A 275 20.23 16.42 25.85
CA LEU A 275 21.42 15.68 26.31
C LEU A 275 21.91 16.14 27.71
N SER A 276 21.92 17.43 27.96
CA SER A 276 22.29 17.96 29.27
C SER A 276 21.27 17.69 30.37
N GLY A 277 20.01 17.44 29.99
CA GLY A 277 18.91 17.13 30.90
C GLY A 277 18.72 15.66 31.21
N LEU A 278 19.47 14.73 30.59
CA LEU A 278 19.37 13.29 30.78
C LEU A 278 19.77 12.88 32.20
N THR A 279 19.02 11.94 32.76
CA THR A 279 19.29 11.26 34.02
C THR A 279 19.35 9.75 33.78
N GLN A 280 19.78 8.98 34.79
CA GLN A 280 19.77 7.51 34.69
C GLN A 280 18.36 6.91 34.52
N LYS A 281 17.32 7.67 34.86
CA LYS A 281 15.91 7.28 34.70
C LYS A 281 15.19 8.04 33.61
N SER A 282 15.90 8.65 32.67
CA SER A 282 15.32 9.27 31.51
C SER A 282 15.01 8.24 30.43
N LEU A 283 13.88 8.41 29.75
CA LEU A 283 13.49 7.67 28.58
C LEU A 283 13.70 8.57 27.32
N LEU A 284 14.29 8.03 26.29
CA LEU A 284 14.44 8.67 24.98
C LEU A 284 13.81 7.79 23.90
#